data_259d334810eadc3bcdf5781dfceb1f31
#
_entry.id   259d334810eadc3bcdf5781dfceb1f31
#
_cell.length_a   1.000
_cell.length_b   1.000
_cell.length_c   1.000
_cell.angle_alpha   90.00
_cell.angle_beta   90.00
_cell.angle_gamma   90.00
#
_symmetry.space_group_name_H-M   'P 1'
#
loop_
_entity.id
_entity.type
_entity.pdbx_description
1 polymer ?
#
loop_
_entity_poly.entity_id
_entity_poly.type
_entity_poly.pdbx_seq_one_letter_code
_entity_poly.pdbx_strand_id
1 'polypeptide(L)'
;MNPYRTLQQLATSVGVSRRLMFQALAVHRFGCPELVKAAHSGLLAMKHCETLARAMPHDEQRDLLAELPSMTPRQRHDLLAIIKGDLLHRARMAREKEGRHE
;
A
#
# COMPACT_ATOMS: atom_id res chain seq x y z
N MET A 1 -19.09 20.62 1.65
CA MET A 1 -19.28 19.47 0.75
C MET A 1 -18.45 18.31 1.24
N ASN A 2 -19.05 17.16 1.47
CA ASN A 2 -18.33 15.96 1.94
C ASN A 2 -17.59 15.33 0.76
N PRO A 3 -16.23 15.26 0.77
CA PRO A 3 -15.47 14.68 -0.34
C PRO A 3 -15.78 13.21 -0.57
N TYR A 4 -16.21 12.48 0.45
CA TYR A 4 -16.52 11.05 0.33
C TYR A 4 -17.84 10.81 -0.41
N ARG A 5 -18.76 11.76 -0.39
CA ARG A 5 -20.05 11.65 -1.08
C ARG A 5 -19.86 11.58 -2.60
N THR A 6 -18.84 12.25 -3.12
CA THR A 6 -18.58 12.35 -4.55
C THR A 6 -17.50 11.37 -5.05
N LEU A 7 -16.93 10.56 -4.16
CA LEU A 7 -15.82 9.69 -4.50
C LEU A 7 -16.18 8.69 -5.58
N GLN A 8 -17.34 8.05 -5.46
CA GLN A 8 -17.82 7.10 -6.45
C GLN A 8 -18.13 7.79 -7.77
N GLN A 9 -18.70 8.99 -7.71
CA GLN A 9 -18.97 9.81 -8.90
C GLN A 9 -17.66 10.20 -9.59
N LEU A 10 -16.65 10.59 -8.81
CA LEU A 10 -15.35 10.92 -9.34
C LEU A 10 -14.70 9.72 -10.00
N ALA A 11 -14.72 8.55 -9.34
CA ALA A 11 -14.19 7.32 -9.89
C ALA A 11 -14.85 6.97 -11.22
N THR A 12 -16.17 7.09 -11.30
CA THR A 12 -16.92 6.85 -12.52
C THR A 12 -16.52 7.84 -13.62
N SER A 13 -16.38 9.11 -13.27
CA SER A 13 -16.07 10.17 -14.26
C SER A 13 -14.67 10.03 -14.83
N VAL A 14 -13.69 9.54 -14.07
CA VAL A 14 -12.32 9.32 -14.56
C VAL A 14 -12.08 7.91 -15.10
N GLY A 15 -13.09 7.04 -15.05
CA GLY A 15 -13.00 5.70 -15.62
C GLY A 15 -12.22 4.69 -14.79
N VAL A 16 -12.06 4.93 -13.48
CA VAL A 16 -11.40 3.99 -12.57
C VAL A 16 -12.41 3.33 -11.65
N SER A 17 -12.05 2.15 -11.12
CA SER A 17 -12.91 1.45 -10.17
C SER A 17 -12.94 2.17 -8.82
N ARG A 18 -14.03 1.98 -8.08
CA ARG A 18 -14.14 2.47 -6.71
C ARG A 18 -13.01 1.92 -5.83
N ARG A 19 -12.68 0.64 -6.01
CA ARG A 19 -11.59 0.00 -5.27
C ARG A 19 -10.26 0.69 -5.50
N LEU A 20 -9.93 0.98 -6.77
CA LEU A 20 -8.69 1.67 -7.12
C LEU A 20 -8.65 3.07 -6.48
N MET A 21 -9.76 3.77 -6.47
CA MET A 21 -9.84 5.09 -5.85
C MET A 21 -9.56 5.03 -4.33
N PHE A 22 -10.13 4.06 -3.63
CA PHE A 22 -9.88 3.87 -2.21
C PHE A 22 -8.44 3.46 -1.92
N GLN A 23 -7.85 2.63 -2.78
CA GLN A 23 -6.44 2.26 -2.67
C GLN A 23 -5.53 3.49 -2.81
N ALA A 24 -5.80 4.34 -3.79
CA ALA A 24 -5.04 5.57 -4.00
C ALA A 24 -5.14 6.52 -2.80
N LEU A 25 -6.34 6.65 -2.22
CA LEU A 25 -6.53 7.48 -1.02
C LEU A 25 -5.73 6.93 0.17
N ALA A 26 -5.72 5.62 0.36
CA ALA A 26 -4.95 5.01 1.44
C ALA A 26 -3.45 5.25 1.27
N VAL A 27 -2.94 5.16 0.05
CA VAL A 27 -1.53 5.45 -0.26
C VAL A 27 -1.20 6.90 0.06
N HIS A 28 -2.05 7.85 -0.34
CA HIS A 28 -1.85 9.27 -0.02
C HIS A 28 -1.89 9.54 1.48
N ARG A 29 -2.76 8.86 2.20
CA ARG A 29 -2.97 9.10 3.62
C ARG A 29 -1.88 8.47 4.49
N PHE A 30 -1.46 7.25 4.19
CA PHE A 30 -0.57 6.46 5.04
C PHE A 30 0.82 6.23 4.44
N GLY A 31 1.00 6.46 3.15
CA GLY A 31 2.28 6.28 2.47
C GLY A 31 3.21 7.45 2.67
N CYS A 32 4.53 7.19 2.68
CA CYS A 32 5.52 8.24 2.60
C CYS A 32 5.50 8.89 1.21
N PRO A 33 6.06 10.10 1.03
CA PRO A 33 6.09 10.77 -0.28
C PRO A 33 6.71 9.91 -1.39
N GLU A 34 7.73 9.13 -1.07
CA GLU A 34 8.40 8.25 -2.02
C GLU A 34 7.46 7.12 -2.48
N LEU A 35 6.60 6.60 -1.59
CA LEU A 35 5.62 5.58 -1.94
C LEU A 35 4.53 6.14 -2.85
N VAL A 36 4.04 7.35 -2.56
CA VAL A 36 3.09 8.06 -3.42
C VAL A 36 3.69 8.23 -4.83
N LYS A 37 4.95 8.61 -4.91
CA LYS A 37 5.66 8.77 -6.18
C LYS A 37 5.79 7.45 -6.94
N ALA A 38 6.09 6.36 -6.22
CA ALA A 38 6.18 5.02 -6.81
C ALA A 38 4.84 4.57 -7.38
N ALA A 39 3.74 4.87 -6.70
CA ALA A 39 2.39 4.58 -7.19
C ALA A 39 2.09 5.37 -8.47
N HIS A 40 2.40 6.66 -8.50
CA HIS A 40 2.16 7.52 -9.66
C HIS A 40 2.99 7.14 -10.88
N SER A 41 4.24 6.71 -10.67
CA SER A 41 5.14 6.34 -11.76
C SER A 41 4.91 4.93 -12.29
N GLY A 42 4.09 4.13 -11.60
CA GLY A 42 3.86 2.73 -11.99
C GLY A 42 4.99 1.78 -11.57
N LEU A 43 5.92 2.23 -10.73
CA LEU A 43 6.99 1.37 -10.21
C LEU A 43 6.42 0.19 -9.43
N LEU A 44 5.34 0.42 -8.68
CA LEU A 44 4.60 -0.59 -7.94
C LEU A 44 3.12 -0.53 -8.30
N ALA A 45 2.48 -1.70 -8.35
CA ALA A 45 1.02 -1.76 -8.50
C ALA A 45 0.33 -1.14 -7.28
N MET A 46 -0.81 -0.51 -7.51
CA MET A 46 -1.55 0.20 -6.46
C MET A 46 -1.89 -0.69 -5.26
N LYS A 47 -2.23 -1.95 -5.49
CA LYS A 47 -2.53 -2.92 -4.42
C LYS A 47 -1.34 -3.15 -3.49
N HIS A 48 -0.12 -3.16 -4.03
CA HIS A 48 1.10 -3.30 -3.25
C HIS A 48 1.39 -2.01 -2.48
N CYS A 49 1.19 -0.86 -3.12
CA CYS A 49 1.35 0.43 -2.45
C CYS A 49 0.42 0.57 -1.25
N GLU A 50 -0.83 0.15 -1.40
CA GLU A 50 -1.79 0.18 -0.30
C GLU A 50 -1.33 -0.72 0.86
N THR A 51 -0.90 -1.95 0.56
CA THR A 51 -0.41 -2.87 1.58
C THR A 51 0.76 -2.29 2.37
N LEU A 52 1.74 -1.73 1.66
CA LEU A 52 2.90 -1.11 2.28
C LEU A 52 2.51 0.12 3.10
N ALA A 53 1.62 0.96 2.57
CA ALA A 53 1.18 2.18 3.24
C ALA A 53 0.50 1.87 4.58
N ARG A 54 -0.35 0.86 4.61
CA ARG A 54 -1.11 0.50 5.82
C ARG A 54 -0.29 -0.27 6.86
N ALA A 55 0.69 -1.05 6.42
CA ALA A 55 1.34 -2.03 7.30
C ALA A 55 2.78 -1.68 7.68
N MET A 56 3.44 -0.78 6.96
CA MET A 56 4.83 -0.41 7.21
C MET A 56 4.97 1.03 7.71
N PRO A 57 5.88 1.28 8.68
CA PRO A 57 6.27 2.65 9.03
C PRO A 57 6.94 3.36 7.84
N HIS A 58 6.94 4.68 7.84
CA HIS A 58 7.49 5.48 6.75
C HIS A 58 8.96 5.23 6.48
N ASP A 59 9.77 5.04 7.51
CA ASP A 59 11.20 4.75 7.35
C ASP A 59 11.44 3.41 6.65
N GLU A 60 10.69 2.36 7.00
CA GLU A 60 10.76 1.06 6.31
C GLU A 60 10.27 1.18 4.86
N GLN A 61 9.23 1.96 4.61
CA GLN A 61 8.77 2.22 3.24
C GLN A 61 9.87 2.85 2.39
N ARG A 62 10.56 3.86 2.92
CA ARG A 62 11.65 4.55 2.22
C ARG A 62 12.81 3.63 1.92
N ASP A 63 13.21 2.82 2.90
CA ASP A 63 14.32 1.89 2.73
C ASP A 63 14.03 0.87 1.62
N LEU A 64 12.81 0.32 1.62
CA LEU A 64 12.38 -0.60 0.58
C LEU A 64 12.39 0.06 -0.80
N LEU A 65 11.83 1.26 -0.89
CA LEU A 65 11.71 1.97 -2.17
C LEU A 65 13.08 2.38 -2.73
N ALA A 66 14.07 2.61 -1.87
CA ALA A 66 15.42 2.92 -2.31
C ALA A 66 16.09 1.74 -3.02
N GLU A 67 15.70 0.52 -2.68
CA GLU A 67 16.28 -0.70 -3.26
C GLU A 67 15.57 -1.15 -4.54
N LEU A 68 14.27 -0.88 -4.67
CA LEU A 68 13.45 -1.40 -5.75
C LEU A 68 13.92 -1.02 -7.17
N PRO A 69 14.39 0.21 -7.46
CA PRO A 69 14.79 0.56 -8.82
C PRO A 69 15.97 -0.26 -9.37
N SER A 70 16.82 -0.79 -8.50
CA SER A 70 17.96 -1.62 -8.91
C SER A 70 17.59 -3.08 -9.15
N MET A 71 16.37 -3.47 -8.86
CA MET A 71 15.90 -4.85 -9.00
C MET A 71 15.25 -5.09 -10.36
N THR A 72 15.35 -6.33 -10.86
CA THR A 72 14.57 -6.76 -12.02
C THR A 72 13.09 -6.87 -11.63
N PRO A 73 12.16 -6.85 -12.61
CA PRO A 73 10.73 -7.05 -12.30
C PRO A 73 10.45 -8.35 -11.54
N ARG A 74 11.16 -9.42 -11.85
CA ARG A 74 11.01 -10.70 -11.15
C ARG A 74 11.49 -10.60 -9.71
N GLN A 75 12.63 -9.97 -9.47
CA GLN A 75 13.14 -9.76 -8.12
C GLN A 75 12.19 -8.93 -7.28
N ARG A 76 11.62 -7.87 -7.85
CA ARG A 76 10.62 -7.04 -7.17
C ARG A 76 9.37 -7.85 -6.82
N HIS A 77 8.89 -8.67 -7.74
CA HIS A 77 7.72 -9.52 -7.51
C HIS A 77 7.97 -10.49 -6.36
N ASP A 78 9.11 -11.18 -6.36
CA ASP A 78 9.47 -12.15 -5.33
C ASP A 78 9.62 -11.46 -3.97
N LEU A 79 10.28 -10.31 -3.92
CA LEU A 79 10.44 -9.54 -2.68
C LEU A 79 9.09 -9.10 -2.11
N LEU A 80 8.21 -8.59 -2.96
CA LEU A 80 6.87 -8.16 -2.54
C LEU A 80 6.02 -9.31 -2.01
N ALA A 81 6.16 -10.50 -2.59
CA ALA A 81 5.47 -11.70 -2.10
C ALA A 81 5.96 -12.08 -0.69
N ILE A 82 7.27 -12.02 -0.46
CA ILE A 82 7.87 -12.28 0.85
C ILE A 82 7.40 -11.25 1.88
N ILE A 83 7.42 -9.97 1.53
CA ILE A 83 6.99 -8.89 2.42
C ILE A 83 5.51 -9.03 2.75
N LYS A 84 4.67 -9.35 1.77
CA LYS A 84 3.24 -9.57 2.00
C LYS A 84 3.02 -10.68 3.02
N GLY A 85 3.75 -11.79 2.89
CA GLY A 85 3.68 -12.90 3.85
C GLY A 85 4.10 -12.47 5.26
N ASP A 86 5.19 -11.70 5.36
CA ASP A 86 5.67 -11.19 6.64
C ASP A 86 4.66 -10.24 7.30
N LEU A 87 4.08 -9.34 6.53
CA LEU A 87 3.08 -8.40 7.03
C LEU A 87 1.81 -9.12 7.52
N LEU A 88 1.37 -10.14 6.78
CA LEU A 88 0.24 -10.97 7.20
C LEU A 88 0.54 -11.72 8.48
N HIS A 89 1.76 -12.23 8.62
CA HIS A 89 2.22 -12.91 9.82
C HIS A 89 2.23 -11.96 11.03
N ARG A 90 2.78 -10.75 10.87
CA ARG A 90 2.79 -9.73 11.91
C ARG A 90 1.37 -9.37 12.36
N ALA A 91 0.45 -9.21 11.41
CA ALA A 91 -0.95 -8.91 11.72
C ALA A 91 -1.62 -10.04 12.50
N ARG A 92 -1.34 -11.30 12.14
CA ARG A 92 -1.86 -12.46 12.85
C ARG A 92 -1.34 -12.53 14.28
N MET A 93 -0.04 -12.31 14.46
CA MET A 93 0.58 -12.31 15.78
C MET A 93 0.03 -11.19 16.67
N ALA A 94 -0.23 -10.02 16.11
CA ALA A 94 -0.84 -8.91 16.83
C ALA A 94 -2.24 -9.26 17.31
N ARG A 95 -3.06 -9.91 16.47
CA ARG A 95 -4.41 -10.36 16.87
C ARG A 95 -4.37 -11.41 17.98
N GLU A 96 -3.46 -12.36 17.90
CA GLU A 96 -3.28 -13.38 18.95
C GLU A 96 -2.87 -12.75 20.26
N LYS A 97 -1.97 -11.76 20.20
CA LYS A 97 -1.53 -11.02 21.38
C LYS A 97 -2.68 -10.24 22.01
N GLU A 98 -3.53 -9.61 21.21
CA GLU A 98 -4.72 -8.92 21.71
C GLU A 98 -5.70 -9.90 22.37
N GLY A 99 -5.88 -11.09 21.78
CA GLY A 99 -6.75 -12.12 22.31
C GLY A 99 -6.27 -12.73 23.64
N ARG A 100 -5.01 -12.51 24.01
CA ARG A 100 -4.43 -13.03 25.26
C ARG A 100 -4.52 -12.07 26.43
N HIS A 101 -5.15 -10.93 26.23
CA HIS A 101 -5.26 -9.89 27.28
C HIS A 101 -6.45 -10.07 28.22
N GLU A 102 -6.97 -11.26 28.33
CA GLU A 102 -8.01 -11.54 29.31
C GLU A 102 -7.44 -11.97 30.64
#